data_23c8295f83b9cf607f1ed90fc3a65c2e
#
_entry.id   23c8295f83b9cf607f1ed90fc3a65c2e
#
_cell.length_a   1.000
_cell.length_b   1.000
_cell.length_c   1.000
_cell.angle_alpha   90.00
_cell.angle_beta   90.00
_cell.angle_gamma   90.00
#
_symmetry.space_group_name_H-M   'P 1'
#
loop_
_entity.id
_entity.type
_entity.pdbx_description
1 polymer ?
#
loop_
_entity_poly.entity_id
_entity_poly.type
_entity_poly.pdbx_seq_one_letter_code
_entity_poly.pdbx_strand_id
1 'polypeptide(L)'
;IESGNIRTTFFSEGYNPCYMKKEAITYSLKKQLPENYAWNQVKEIAFYGAGCYEDKYTVIQEAMRPLFPEAHVFVAMDLLGSARALLGNQPGFAAILGTGTNSCLYDGYRITHNIDSLGFMLGDEGSGGYIGKRLIRDFIRGYMPEEIRQIFRKTYQLTADELIHRIYLGEMPNRYCAGFTRFISGYG
;
A
#
# COMPACT_ATOMS: atom_id res chain seq x y z
N ILE A 1 2.32 -11.25 19.41
CA ILE A 1 3.63 -11.11 20.03
C ILE A 1 3.45 -11.39 21.52
N GLU A 2 4.26 -12.24 22.09
CA GLU A 2 4.26 -12.55 23.52
C GLU A 2 5.66 -12.24 24.06
N SER A 3 5.73 -11.42 25.10
CA SER A 3 7.01 -11.03 25.74
C SER A 3 8.04 -10.43 24.74
N GLY A 4 7.58 -9.69 23.74
CA GLY A 4 8.43 -9.08 22.71
C GLY A 4 8.84 -10.01 21.56
N ASN A 5 8.52 -11.30 21.60
CA ASN A 5 8.85 -12.25 20.55
C ASN A 5 7.70 -12.42 19.54
N ILE A 6 8.04 -12.46 18.25
CA ILE A 6 7.08 -12.80 17.19
C ILE A 6 6.72 -14.27 17.30
N ARG A 7 5.45 -14.58 17.53
CA ARG A 7 4.95 -15.94 17.65
C ARG A 7 4.52 -16.53 16.32
N THR A 8 3.91 -15.68 15.47
CA THR A 8 3.48 -16.04 14.12
C THR A 8 3.38 -14.82 13.22
N THR A 9 3.44 -15.06 11.94
CA THR A 9 3.20 -14.07 10.88
C THR A 9 2.23 -14.67 9.88
N PHE A 10 1.28 -13.88 9.43
CA PHE A 10 0.37 -14.23 8.34
C PHE A 10 0.15 -13.02 7.43
N PHE A 11 -0.35 -13.26 6.23
CA PHE A 11 -0.60 -12.23 5.25
C PHE A 11 -2.09 -11.99 5.10
N SER A 12 -2.46 -10.72 4.94
CA SER A 12 -3.79 -10.29 4.57
C SER A 12 -3.73 -9.33 3.40
N GLU A 13 -4.87 -9.02 2.80
CA GLU A 13 -4.95 -7.87 1.90
C GLU A 13 -4.74 -6.55 2.68
N GLY A 14 -4.39 -5.49 1.96
CA GLY A 14 -4.29 -4.16 2.56
C GLY A 14 -5.67 -3.53 2.73
N TYR A 15 -5.93 -2.95 3.89
CA TYR A 15 -7.19 -2.28 4.22
C TYR A 15 -7.00 -0.77 4.21
N ASN A 16 -7.68 -0.09 3.28
CA ASN A 16 -7.68 1.37 3.19
C ASN A 16 -9.08 1.91 3.51
N PRO A 17 -9.26 2.62 4.65
CA PRO A 17 -10.55 3.09 5.10
C PRO A 17 -11.16 4.21 4.24
N CYS A 18 -10.39 4.79 3.31
CA CYS A 18 -10.93 5.73 2.34
C CYS A 18 -11.76 5.04 1.24
N TYR A 19 -11.50 3.74 0.98
CA TYR A 19 -12.14 2.99 -0.10
C TYR A 19 -12.94 1.78 0.39
N MET A 20 -12.71 1.33 1.62
CA MET A 20 -13.34 0.14 2.17
C MET A 20 -14.22 0.48 3.37
N LYS A 21 -15.44 -0.06 3.39
CA LYS A 21 -16.34 0.02 4.56
C LYS A 21 -15.89 -0.96 5.63
N LYS A 22 -16.19 -0.66 6.89
CA LYS A 22 -15.82 -1.49 8.04
C LYS A 22 -16.31 -2.94 7.93
N GLU A 23 -17.52 -3.16 7.38
CA GLU A 23 -18.09 -4.50 7.22
C GLU A 23 -17.27 -5.37 6.26
N ALA A 24 -16.79 -4.77 5.17
CA ALA A 24 -15.92 -5.44 4.20
C ALA A 24 -14.56 -5.78 4.81
N ILE A 25 -13.98 -4.86 5.59
CA ILE A 25 -12.71 -5.09 6.30
C ILE A 25 -12.87 -6.23 7.32
N THR A 26 -13.93 -6.18 8.16
CA THR A 26 -14.22 -7.23 9.14
C THR A 26 -14.36 -8.61 8.47
N TYR A 27 -15.12 -8.68 7.39
CA TYR A 27 -15.36 -9.92 6.66
C TYR A 27 -14.06 -10.48 6.07
N SER A 28 -13.29 -9.63 5.41
CA SER A 28 -12.02 -10.03 4.80
C SER A 28 -11.02 -10.48 5.85
N LEU A 29 -10.83 -9.70 6.92
CA LEU A 29 -9.90 -10.04 8.01
C LEU A 29 -10.29 -11.35 8.68
N LYS A 30 -11.58 -11.58 8.95
CA LYS A 30 -12.07 -12.83 9.54
C LYS A 30 -11.69 -14.06 8.73
N LYS A 31 -11.72 -13.96 7.40
CA LYS A 31 -11.35 -15.06 6.50
C LYS A 31 -9.85 -15.35 6.45
N GLN A 32 -9.04 -14.37 6.78
CA GLN A 32 -7.59 -14.44 6.65
C GLN A 32 -6.87 -14.69 7.97
N LEU A 33 -7.58 -14.52 9.09
CA LEU A 33 -7.04 -14.86 10.41
C LEU A 33 -6.86 -16.38 10.54
N PRO A 34 -5.67 -16.86 10.94
CA PRO A 34 -5.45 -18.28 11.23
C PRO A 34 -6.39 -18.81 12.32
N GLU A 35 -6.99 -19.98 12.09
CA GLU A 35 -8.01 -20.54 12.99
C GLU A 35 -7.48 -20.98 14.37
N ASN A 36 -6.17 -21.25 14.48
CA ASN A 36 -5.57 -21.86 15.67
C ASN A 36 -5.19 -20.86 16.77
N TYR A 37 -5.76 -19.66 16.78
CA TYR A 37 -5.44 -18.62 17.76
C TYR A 37 -6.71 -18.07 18.45
N ALA A 38 -6.57 -17.79 19.75
CA ALA A 38 -7.62 -17.16 20.54
C ALA A 38 -7.63 -15.63 20.32
N TRP A 39 -8.10 -15.19 19.17
CA TRP A 39 -8.11 -13.78 18.76
C TRP A 39 -8.90 -12.88 19.70
N ASN A 40 -9.90 -13.42 20.40
CA ASN A 40 -10.67 -12.72 21.42
C ASN A 40 -9.85 -12.35 22.67
N GLN A 41 -8.66 -12.95 22.87
CA GLN A 41 -7.75 -12.65 23.98
C GLN A 41 -6.71 -11.58 23.63
N VAL A 42 -6.69 -11.07 22.41
CA VAL A 42 -5.77 -10.00 22.00
C VAL A 42 -6.11 -8.73 22.78
N LYS A 43 -5.11 -8.12 23.42
CA LYS A 43 -5.26 -6.92 24.23
C LYS A 43 -4.85 -5.62 23.53
N GLU A 44 -3.90 -5.73 22.60
CA GLU A 44 -3.37 -4.56 21.89
C GLU A 44 -3.21 -4.86 20.41
N ILE A 45 -3.61 -3.92 19.58
CA ILE A 45 -3.43 -3.94 18.12
C ILE A 45 -2.84 -2.59 17.72
N ALA A 46 -1.73 -2.63 16.99
CA ALA A 46 -1.20 -1.47 16.29
C ALA A 46 -1.41 -1.66 14.79
N PHE A 47 -2.33 -0.88 14.22
CA PHE A 47 -2.63 -0.90 12.80
C PHE A 47 -1.98 0.31 12.12
N TYR A 48 -1.20 0.04 11.09
CA TYR A 48 -0.59 1.05 10.23
C TYR A 48 -1.06 0.82 8.80
N GLY A 49 -1.76 1.79 8.22
CA GLY A 49 -2.35 1.60 6.89
C GLY A 49 -2.41 2.86 6.05
N ALA A 50 -2.34 2.67 4.73
CA ALA A 50 -2.60 3.73 3.78
C ALA A 50 -4.03 4.28 3.96
N GLY A 51 -4.19 5.60 3.87
CA GLY A 51 -5.49 6.25 4.04
C GLY A 51 -6.01 6.31 5.49
N CYS A 52 -5.21 5.90 6.47
CA CYS A 52 -5.55 6.03 7.89
C CYS A 52 -5.23 7.44 8.38
N TYR A 53 -6.06 8.40 7.98
CA TYR A 53 -6.10 9.75 8.56
C TYR A 53 -6.95 9.75 9.83
N GLU A 54 -6.80 10.80 10.68
CA GLU A 54 -7.47 10.87 11.99
C GLU A 54 -8.99 10.70 11.91
N ASP A 55 -9.62 11.26 10.88
CA ASP A 55 -11.07 11.15 10.63
C ASP A 55 -11.51 9.73 10.19
N LYS A 56 -10.57 8.84 9.85
CA LYS A 56 -10.80 7.46 9.39
C LYS A 56 -10.43 6.38 10.42
N TYR A 57 -9.82 6.74 11.55
CA TYR A 57 -9.40 5.76 12.57
C TYR A 57 -10.56 4.90 13.06
N THR A 58 -11.71 5.49 13.24
CA THR A 58 -12.92 4.80 13.74
C THR A 58 -13.37 3.68 12.80
N VAL A 59 -13.19 3.81 11.49
CA VAL A 59 -13.55 2.76 10.51
C VAL A 59 -12.75 1.48 10.78
N ILE A 60 -11.45 1.61 11.01
CA ILE A 60 -10.57 0.47 11.33
C ILE A 60 -10.88 -0.08 12.72
N GLN A 61 -11.03 0.78 13.72
CA GLN A 61 -11.33 0.36 15.10
C GLN A 61 -12.64 -0.42 15.15
N GLU A 62 -13.70 0.09 14.50
CA GLU A 62 -14.99 -0.59 14.45
C GLU A 62 -14.96 -1.88 13.62
N ALA A 63 -14.15 -1.95 12.58
CA ALA A 63 -13.95 -3.17 11.80
C ALA A 63 -13.28 -4.28 12.61
N MET A 64 -12.38 -3.93 13.52
CA MET A 64 -11.64 -4.90 14.34
C MET A 64 -12.40 -5.34 15.60
N ARG A 65 -13.27 -4.50 16.13
CA ARG A 65 -14.01 -4.78 17.39
C ARG A 65 -14.72 -6.15 17.44
N PRO A 66 -15.43 -6.61 16.37
CA PRO A 66 -16.10 -7.92 16.41
C PRO A 66 -15.14 -9.11 16.51
N LEU A 67 -13.90 -8.95 16.08
CA LEU A 67 -12.89 -10.01 16.05
C LEU A 67 -11.98 -9.97 17.30
N PHE A 68 -11.79 -8.77 17.84
CA PHE A 68 -10.89 -8.48 18.97
C PHE A 68 -11.60 -7.62 20.00
N PRO A 69 -12.62 -8.16 20.69
CA PRO A 69 -13.53 -7.35 21.53
C PRO A 69 -12.86 -6.67 22.71
N GLU A 70 -11.73 -7.22 23.19
CA GLU A 70 -10.99 -6.67 24.33
C GLU A 70 -9.73 -5.90 23.96
N ALA A 71 -9.47 -5.76 22.65
CA ALA A 71 -8.25 -5.11 22.20
C ALA A 71 -8.37 -3.58 22.21
N HIS A 72 -7.34 -2.94 22.73
CA HIS A 72 -7.08 -1.53 22.44
C HIS A 72 -6.48 -1.43 21.02
N VAL A 73 -7.15 -0.73 20.11
CA VAL A 73 -6.73 -0.61 18.71
C VAL A 73 -6.15 0.77 18.46
N PHE A 74 -4.83 0.83 18.35
CA PHE A 74 -4.10 2.00 17.85
C PHE A 74 -4.12 1.99 16.33
N VAL A 75 -4.45 3.11 15.71
CA VAL A 75 -4.48 3.27 14.25
C VAL A 75 -3.62 4.46 13.85
N ALA A 76 -2.80 4.29 12.82
CA ALA A 76 -2.00 5.37 12.26
C ALA A 76 -1.72 5.14 10.77
N MET A 77 -1.20 6.16 10.11
CA MET A 77 -0.73 6.06 8.73
C MET A 77 0.43 5.07 8.60
N ASP A 78 0.50 4.39 7.47
CA ASP A 78 1.59 3.48 7.09
C ASP A 78 2.97 4.14 7.15
N LEU A 79 3.05 5.42 6.81
CA LEU A 79 4.28 6.21 6.87
C LEU A 79 4.86 6.28 8.29
N LEU A 80 4.02 6.43 9.34
CA LEU A 80 4.48 6.37 10.72
C LEU A 80 4.97 4.97 11.09
N GLY A 81 4.28 3.94 10.62
CA GLY A 81 4.73 2.54 10.80
C GLY A 81 6.09 2.30 10.18
N SER A 82 6.30 2.79 8.97
CA SER A 82 7.58 2.69 8.25
C SER A 82 8.70 3.46 8.97
N ALA A 83 8.43 4.69 9.43
CA ALA A 83 9.40 5.48 10.18
C ALA A 83 9.82 4.76 11.48
N ARG A 84 8.86 4.23 12.23
CA ARG A 84 9.13 3.46 13.47
C ARG A 84 9.91 2.18 13.20
N ALA A 85 9.59 1.47 12.13
CA ALA A 85 10.28 0.24 11.76
C ALA A 85 11.74 0.48 11.32
N LEU A 86 11.99 1.57 10.59
CA LEU A 86 13.31 1.89 10.06
C LEU A 86 14.22 2.58 11.09
N LEU A 87 13.66 3.47 11.88
CA LEU A 87 14.43 4.41 12.71
C LEU A 87 14.30 4.13 14.22
N GLY A 88 13.33 3.31 14.63
CA GLY A 88 13.05 3.10 16.06
C GLY A 88 12.69 4.42 16.73
N ASN A 89 13.48 4.79 17.74
CA ASN A 89 13.35 6.05 18.49
C ASN A 89 14.38 7.12 18.05
N GLN A 90 15.04 6.92 16.90
CA GLN A 90 16.01 7.89 16.39
C GLN A 90 15.34 8.84 15.40
N PRO A 91 15.70 10.14 15.43
CA PRO A 91 15.23 11.07 14.41
C PRO A 91 15.84 10.73 13.05
N GLY A 92 15.08 11.00 11.97
CA GLY A 92 15.57 10.73 10.62
C GLY A 92 14.53 10.96 9.54
N PHE A 93 14.88 10.52 8.34
CA PHE A 93 14.02 10.53 7.15
C PHE A 93 13.52 9.13 6.87
N ALA A 94 12.23 9.00 6.57
CA ALA A 94 11.62 7.74 6.11
C ALA A 94 10.82 7.97 4.83
N ALA A 95 10.89 7.01 3.92
CA ALA A 95 10.12 7.02 2.68
C ALA A 95 9.52 5.65 2.38
N ILE A 96 8.33 5.65 1.82
CA ILE A 96 7.64 4.48 1.25
C ILE A 96 7.72 4.62 -0.26
N LEU A 97 8.20 3.57 -0.93
CA LEU A 97 8.23 3.42 -2.39
C LEU A 97 7.46 2.13 -2.74
N GLY A 98 6.18 2.28 -3.04
CA GLY A 98 5.28 1.19 -3.36
C GLY A 98 4.50 1.45 -4.65
N THR A 99 3.19 1.20 -4.63
CA THR A 99 2.27 1.61 -5.71
C THR A 99 2.24 3.13 -5.88
N GLY A 100 2.22 3.87 -4.76
CA GLY A 100 2.50 5.30 -4.66
C GLY A 100 3.78 5.56 -3.87
N THR A 101 4.09 6.83 -3.59
CA THR A 101 5.19 7.25 -2.70
C THR A 101 4.65 8.07 -1.54
N ASN A 102 5.37 8.08 -0.44
CA ASN A 102 5.20 9.06 0.63
C ASN A 102 6.51 9.17 1.42
N SER A 103 6.78 10.34 2.01
CA SER A 103 8.01 10.51 2.79
C SER A 103 7.84 11.53 3.90
N CYS A 104 8.68 11.41 4.95
CA CYS A 104 8.60 12.28 6.11
C CYS A 104 9.93 12.50 6.82
N LEU A 105 9.97 13.57 7.59
CA LEU A 105 10.89 13.72 8.70
C LEU A 105 10.22 13.22 9.98
N TYR A 106 10.98 12.47 10.75
CA TYR A 106 10.57 11.81 11.98
C TYR A 106 11.50 12.20 13.12
N ASP A 107 10.96 12.52 14.31
CA ASP A 107 11.74 12.99 15.46
C ASP A 107 12.11 11.88 16.46
N GLY A 108 11.78 10.63 16.15
CA GLY A 108 11.93 9.48 17.04
C GLY A 108 10.60 9.05 17.70
N TYR A 109 9.55 9.88 17.61
CA TYR A 109 8.24 9.60 18.19
C TYR A 109 7.08 9.85 17.22
N ARG A 110 7.17 10.92 16.41
CA ARG A 110 6.12 11.38 15.50
C ARG A 110 6.70 11.93 14.20
N ILE A 111 5.86 11.98 13.18
CA ILE A 111 6.15 12.69 11.94
C ILE A 111 6.09 14.19 12.21
N THR A 112 7.20 14.88 11.98
CA THR A 112 7.31 16.34 12.15
C THR A 112 7.06 17.09 10.86
N HIS A 113 7.34 16.45 9.72
CA HIS A 113 7.11 17.00 8.40
C HIS A 113 6.78 15.89 7.42
N ASN A 114 5.66 16.00 6.72
CA ASN A 114 5.28 15.11 5.64
C ASN A 114 5.55 15.82 4.30
N ILE A 115 6.19 15.12 3.38
CA ILE A 115 6.35 15.57 2.00
C ILE A 115 5.26 14.89 1.19
N ASP A 116 4.21 15.64 0.89
CA ASP A 116 3.02 15.10 0.24
C ASP A 116 3.35 14.47 -1.11
N SER A 117 2.85 13.25 -1.31
CA SER A 117 3.00 12.51 -2.55
C SER A 117 2.21 13.08 -3.72
N LEU A 118 1.22 13.92 -3.47
CA LEU A 118 0.23 14.46 -4.41
C LEU A 118 -0.55 13.37 -5.18
N GLY A 119 -0.30 12.09 -4.90
CA GLY A 119 -1.01 10.94 -5.44
C GLY A 119 -0.74 10.66 -6.92
N PHE A 120 -1.44 9.66 -7.46
CA PHE A 120 -1.19 9.08 -8.78
C PHE A 120 -1.27 10.07 -9.95
N MET A 121 -2.16 11.05 -9.88
CA MET A 121 -2.37 12.01 -10.99
C MET A 121 -1.30 13.08 -11.04
N LEU A 122 -0.93 13.66 -9.90
CA LEU A 122 -0.10 14.86 -9.82
C LEU A 122 1.33 14.59 -9.33
N GLY A 123 1.58 13.45 -8.70
CA GLY A 123 2.85 13.15 -8.06
C GLY A 123 3.18 11.67 -8.06
N ASP A 124 3.43 11.11 -6.88
CA ASP A 124 3.89 9.74 -6.66
C ASP A 124 5.22 9.43 -7.37
N GLU A 125 6.09 10.42 -7.52
CA GLU A 125 7.35 10.31 -8.27
C GLU A 125 8.21 9.17 -7.72
N GLY A 126 8.76 8.35 -8.61
CA GLY A 126 9.56 7.18 -8.27
C GLY A 126 8.77 5.95 -7.83
N SER A 127 7.45 6.06 -7.65
CA SER A 127 6.58 4.92 -7.32
C SER A 127 6.42 3.94 -8.47
N GLY A 128 5.94 2.74 -8.15
CA GLY A 128 5.54 1.77 -9.17
C GLY A 128 4.45 2.31 -10.11
N GLY A 129 3.47 3.05 -9.57
CA GLY A 129 2.43 3.70 -10.38
C GLY A 129 2.98 4.73 -11.35
N TYR A 130 3.90 5.59 -10.89
CA TYR A 130 4.57 6.60 -11.70
C TYR A 130 5.42 5.96 -12.82
N ILE A 131 6.28 5.01 -12.44
CA ILE A 131 7.15 4.30 -13.39
C ILE A 131 6.33 3.54 -14.42
N GLY A 132 5.32 2.78 -13.98
CA GLY A 132 4.45 2.01 -14.87
C GLY A 132 3.62 2.88 -15.81
N LYS A 133 3.08 4.01 -15.32
CA LYS A 133 2.40 5.02 -16.15
C LYS A 133 3.33 5.56 -17.24
N ARG A 134 4.57 5.86 -16.90
CA ARG A 134 5.58 6.32 -17.86
C ARG A 134 5.92 5.25 -18.88
N LEU A 135 6.11 4.00 -18.45
CA LEU A 135 6.38 2.87 -19.32
C LEU A 135 5.26 2.63 -20.35
N ILE A 136 4.00 2.63 -19.88
CA ILE A 136 2.83 2.49 -20.77
C ILE A 136 2.75 3.65 -21.78
N ARG A 137 2.96 4.87 -21.34
CA ARG A 137 2.97 6.04 -22.22
C ARG A 137 4.03 5.91 -23.32
N ASP A 138 5.25 5.51 -22.94
CA ASP A 138 6.37 5.38 -23.87
C ASP A 138 6.16 4.22 -24.85
N PHE A 139 5.49 3.15 -24.42
CA PHE A 139 5.03 2.08 -25.29
C PHE A 139 4.00 2.57 -26.31
N ILE A 140 2.94 3.24 -25.88
CA ILE A 140 1.85 3.71 -26.75
C ILE A 140 2.36 4.73 -27.76
N ARG A 141 3.25 5.65 -27.34
CA ARG A 141 3.82 6.68 -28.22
C ARG A 141 4.97 6.20 -29.09
N GLY A 142 5.40 4.94 -28.95
CA GLY A 142 6.53 4.39 -29.70
C GLY A 142 7.89 4.98 -29.31
N TYR A 143 8.02 5.49 -28.06
CA TYR A 143 9.28 6.04 -27.55
C TYR A 143 10.22 4.96 -27.02
N MET A 144 9.72 3.75 -26.83
CA MET A 144 10.58 2.61 -26.48
C MET A 144 11.44 2.19 -27.67
N PRO A 145 12.70 1.77 -27.44
CA PRO A 145 13.48 1.04 -28.45
C PRO A 145 12.67 -0.13 -29.02
N GLU A 146 12.77 -0.38 -30.32
CA GLU A 146 11.91 -1.35 -31.02
C GLU A 146 12.01 -2.77 -30.41
N GLU A 147 13.20 -3.19 -30.01
CA GLU A 147 13.44 -4.51 -29.39
C GLU A 147 12.63 -4.61 -28.06
N ILE A 148 12.72 -3.59 -27.20
CA ILE A 148 12.01 -3.54 -25.92
C ILE A 148 10.49 -3.49 -26.14
N ARG A 149 10.06 -2.72 -27.15
CA ARG A 149 8.63 -2.60 -27.50
C ARG A 149 8.03 -3.93 -27.97
N GLN A 150 8.77 -4.70 -28.75
CA GLN A 150 8.34 -6.03 -29.20
C GLN A 150 8.21 -7.01 -28.02
N ILE A 151 9.17 -6.98 -27.10
CA ILE A 151 9.12 -7.81 -25.90
C ILE A 151 7.94 -7.41 -25.03
N PHE A 152 7.72 -6.11 -24.81
CA PHE A 152 6.57 -5.61 -24.05
C PHE A 152 5.24 -6.08 -24.66
N ARG A 153 5.09 -5.94 -26.00
CA ARG A 153 3.90 -6.41 -26.74
C ARG A 153 3.69 -7.92 -26.57
N LYS A 154 4.74 -8.70 -26.69
CA LYS A 154 4.68 -10.17 -26.52
C LYS A 154 4.33 -10.58 -25.10
N THR A 155 4.85 -9.86 -24.10
CA THR A 155 4.63 -10.16 -22.68
C THR A 155 3.20 -9.88 -22.25
N TYR A 156 2.67 -8.71 -22.63
CA TYR A 156 1.36 -8.27 -22.12
C TYR A 156 0.21 -8.53 -23.07
N GLN A 157 0.48 -8.65 -24.38
CA GLN A 157 -0.53 -8.90 -25.43
C GLN A 157 -1.72 -7.92 -25.37
N LEU A 158 -1.45 -6.67 -25.00
CA LEU A 158 -2.45 -5.61 -24.84
C LEU A 158 -2.27 -4.57 -25.96
N THR A 159 -3.38 -4.08 -26.47
CA THR A 159 -3.45 -2.95 -27.39
C THR A 159 -3.35 -1.62 -26.63
N ALA A 160 -3.03 -0.54 -27.35
CA ALA A 160 -3.02 0.80 -26.80
C ALA A 160 -4.39 1.19 -26.22
N ASP A 161 -5.47 0.84 -26.92
CA ASP A 161 -6.85 1.17 -26.48
C ASP A 161 -7.23 0.43 -25.19
N GLU A 162 -6.86 -0.84 -25.05
CA GLU A 162 -7.10 -1.60 -23.83
C GLU A 162 -6.31 -1.04 -22.63
N LEU A 163 -5.06 -0.62 -22.83
CA LEU A 163 -4.25 0.01 -21.80
C LEU A 163 -4.87 1.34 -21.36
N ILE A 164 -5.28 2.17 -22.31
CA ILE A 164 -5.94 3.45 -22.06
C ILE A 164 -7.26 3.23 -21.30
N HIS A 165 -8.10 2.32 -21.79
CA HIS A 165 -9.39 2.00 -21.17
C HIS A 165 -9.21 1.59 -19.70
N ARG A 166 -8.26 0.71 -19.39
CA ARG A 166 -8.02 0.25 -18.01
C ARG A 166 -7.49 1.35 -17.08
N ILE A 167 -6.75 2.32 -17.61
CA ILE A 167 -6.23 3.43 -16.81
C ILE A 167 -7.32 4.46 -16.50
N TYR A 168 -8.19 4.78 -17.49
CA TYR A 168 -9.17 5.85 -17.32
C TYR A 168 -10.54 5.39 -16.82
N LEU A 169 -10.91 4.15 -17.08
CA LEU A 169 -12.23 3.61 -16.75
C LEU A 169 -12.18 2.39 -15.82
N GLY A 170 -10.99 1.86 -15.55
CA GLY A 170 -10.80 0.74 -14.64
C GLY A 170 -10.70 1.16 -13.18
N GLU A 171 -10.88 0.19 -12.29
CA GLU A 171 -10.65 0.37 -10.87
C GLU A 171 -9.14 0.37 -10.55
N MET A 172 -8.73 1.21 -9.58
CA MET A 172 -7.36 1.28 -9.06
C MET A 172 -6.27 1.45 -10.15
N PRO A 173 -6.33 2.51 -10.97
CA PRO A 173 -5.41 2.70 -12.09
C PRO A 173 -3.94 2.80 -11.66
N ASN A 174 -3.66 3.33 -10.46
CA ASN A 174 -2.34 3.38 -9.87
C ASN A 174 -1.75 1.97 -9.67
N ARG A 175 -2.54 1.05 -9.11
CA ARG A 175 -2.12 -0.34 -8.90
C ARG A 175 -1.94 -1.08 -10.23
N TYR A 176 -2.82 -0.82 -11.18
CA TYR A 176 -2.71 -1.36 -12.53
C TYR A 176 -1.39 -0.93 -13.19
N CYS A 177 -1.09 0.36 -13.17
CA CYS A 177 0.18 0.88 -13.71
C CYS A 177 1.40 0.30 -12.97
N ALA A 178 1.35 0.24 -11.64
CA ALA A 178 2.45 -0.32 -10.84
C ALA A 178 2.79 -1.78 -11.22
N GLY A 179 1.81 -2.56 -11.67
CA GLY A 179 2.02 -3.94 -12.13
C GLY A 179 3.02 -4.07 -13.28
N PHE A 180 3.19 -3.03 -14.09
CA PHE A 180 4.12 -3.03 -15.23
C PHE A 180 5.59 -2.83 -14.83
N THR A 181 5.90 -2.43 -13.60
CA THR A 181 7.30 -2.30 -13.15
C THR A 181 8.05 -3.62 -13.13
N ARG A 182 7.34 -4.74 -13.00
CA ARG A 182 7.93 -6.08 -13.13
C ARG A 182 8.61 -6.33 -14.47
N PHE A 183 8.17 -5.63 -15.51
CA PHE A 183 8.80 -5.70 -16.80
C PHE A 183 10.24 -5.18 -16.77
N ILE A 184 10.48 -4.11 -16.02
CA ILE A 184 11.82 -3.51 -15.89
C ILE A 184 12.74 -4.42 -15.07
N SER A 185 12.26 -4.99 -13.97
CA SER A 185 13.05 -5.89 -13.10
C SER A 185 13.44 -7.20 -13.78
N GLY A 186 12.75 -7.61 -14.83
CA GLY A 186 13.08 -8.80 -15.63
C GLY A 186 14.15 -8.58 -16.68
N TYR A 187 14.64 -7.33 -16.85
CA TYR A 187 15.65 -6.94 -17.85
C TYR A 187 16.94 -6.36 -17.22
N GLY A 188 17.05 -6.36 -15.89
CA GLY A 188 18.23 -5.92 -15.15
C GLY A 188 19.19 -7.04 -14.79
#